data_6988badb7ca63216c920a576a9f89717
#
_entry.id   6988badb7ca63216c920a576a9f89717
#
_cell.length_a   1.000
_cell.length_b   1.000
_cell.length_c   1.000
_cell.angle_alpha   90.00
_cell.angle_beta   90.00
_cell.angle_gamma   90.00
#
_symmetry.space_group_name_H-M   'P 1'
#
loop_
_entity.id
_entity.type
_entity.pdbx_description
1 polymer ?
#
loop_
_entity_poly.entity_id
_entity_poly.type
_entity_poly.pdbx_seq_one_letter_code
_entity_poly.pdbx_strand_id
1 'polypeptide(L)'
;MKRLLTIIINCSLLIINSSAQEPLSLQRAYDMAQQNYPLIKQRDLIKQTTGYTVDNLSKGFLPQISFSGQATYQSEVTGVKIPIPGISIASVNKDQYKFLTDINQTVYDGGIIKSQKELQSLNAEMEQQKVEVELYKLKERINQLFLGVLFLDEQMKQVDLVKTDLNNGIKRVEAQVDNGVAFKSNLNVLKAELLKADQRIIELESSRKGLIDVLSLFINQNLPENTKLETPQAIAPGIAAEIQRPELKLYSTQQKMLGGQFKLIDSRNKPKAGIFLQGGYGKPGLNLLKNEFAFFYTTGVRLNWSFGGLYTQKNEKKIIEVSQKTVDIQKEVFLLNTNTQLKQQLSELDKLQKLIASDGEIIDLRIKVKDAAKAQLENGVITANDYLREVNAEDQARQSLITHQVQLLQAQINYQTISGKQ
;
A
#
# COMPACT_ATOMS: atom_id res chain seq x y z
N MET A 1 -18.46 -30.02 70.86
CA MET A 1 -18.91 -29.44 69.59
C MET A 1 -17.65 -29.07 68.79
N LYS A 2 -17.23 -29.97 67.96
CA LYS A 2 -16.01 -29.82 67.12
C LYS A 2 -16.46 -29.33 65.76
N ARG A 3 -16.06 -28.11 65.39
CA ARG A 3 -16.22 -27.62 64.03
C ARG A 3 -15.02 -28.08 63.21
N LEU A 4 -15.27 -29.00 62.29
CA LEU A 4 -14.32 -29.38 61.23
C LEU A 4 -14.26 -28.25 60.22
N LEU A 5 -13.09 -27.67 60.09
CA LEU A 5 -12.76 -26.70 59.06
C LEU A 5 -12.24 -27.47 57.83
N THR A 6 -13.08 -27.61 56.82
CA THR A 6 -12.71 -28.23 55.56
C THR A 6 -12.02 -27.16 54.68
N ILE A 7 -10.72 -27.22 54.56
CA ILE A 7 -9.93 -26.41 53.62
C ILE A 7 -10.07 -27.08 52.26
N ILE A 8 -10.89 -26.46 51.39
CA ILE A 8 -10.94 -26.80 49.98
C ILE A 8 -9.74 -26.10 49.31
N ILE A 9 -8.71 -26.87 49.03
CA ILE A 9 -7.59 -26.46 48.19
C ILE A 9 -8.12 -26.40 46.75
N ASN A 10 -8.39 -25.21 46.31
CA ASN A 10 -8.72 -24.92 44.89
C ASN A 10 -7.41 -25.01 44.10
N CYS A 11 -7.08 -26.22 43.65
CA CYS A 11 -5.99 -26.46 42.72
C CYS A 11 -6.49 -25.96 41.33
N SER A 12 -6.34 -24.65 41.07
CA SER A 12 -6.50 -24.11 39.74
C SER A 12 -5.42 -24.75 38.89
N LEU A 13 -5.79 -25.78 38.13
CA LEU A 13 -5.01 -26.26 37.00
C LEU A 13 -4.83 -25.06 36.04
N LEU A 14 -3.71 -24.39 36.15
CA LEU A 14 -3.15 -23.60 35.05
C LEU A 14 -2.87 -24.60 33.92
N ILE A 15 -3.89 -24.81 33.10
CA ILE A 15 -3.71 -25.37 31.77
C ILE A 15 -2.87 -24.30 31.03
N ILE A 16 -1.54 -24.48 31.14
CA ILE A 16 -0.63 -23.86 30.18
C ILE A 16 -1.06 -24.47 28.85
N ASN A 17 -1.93 -23.78 28.14
CA ASN A 17 -2.13 -24.00 26.71
C ASN A 17 -0.77 -23.77 26.09
N SER A 18 0.04 -24.81 26.00
CA SER A 18 1.11 -24.93 25.05
C SER A 18 0.40 -24.98 23.69
N SER A 19 -0.06 -23.82 23.23
CA SER A 19 -0.49 -23.66 21.84
C SER A 19 0.73 -24.03 21.04
N ALA A 20 0.77 -25.26 20.52
CA ALA A 20 1.64 -25.57 19.41
C ALA A 20 1.35 -24.48 18.40
N GLN A 21 2.28 -23.54 18.22
CA GLN A 21 2.09 -22.37 17.39
C GLN A 21 1.81 -22.90 15.98
N GLU A 22 0.56 -22.75 15.51
CA GLU A 22 0.20 -23.16 14.17
C GLU A 22 1.18 -22.52 13.18
N PRO A 23 1.67 -23.28 12.20
CA PRO A 23 2.56 -22.73 11.20
C PRO A 23 1.94 -21.46 10.57
N LEU A 24 2.75 -20.44 10.43
CA LEU A 24 2.28 -19.19 9.81
C LEU A 24 2.11 -19.43 8.32
N SER A 25 0.88 -19.26 7.82
CA SER A 25 0.60 -19.32 6.37
C SER A 25 0.93 -17.97 5.71
N LEU A 26 1.27 -18.02 4.42
CA LEU A 26 1.56 -16.83 3.62
C LEU A 26 0.36 -15.87 3.57
N GLN A 27 -0.86 -16.41 3.43
CA GLN A 27 -2.08 -15.59 3.43
C GLN A 27 -2.28 -14.86 4.75
N ARG A 28 -2.08 -15.55 5.87
CA ARG A 28 -2.17 -14.92 7.20
C ARG A 28 -1.13 -13.81 7.38
N ALA A 29 0.09 -14.02 6.85
CA ALA A 29 1.13 -12.97 6.87
C ALA A 29 0.71 -11.74 6.04
N TYR A 30 0.07 -11.90 4.88
CA TYR A 30 -0.49 -10.78 4.11
C TYR A 30 -1.56 -10.02 4.88
N ASP A 31 -2.53 -10.73 5.45
CA ASP A 31 -3.65 -10.13 6.16
C ASP A 31 -3.17 -9.31 7.36
N MET A 32 -2.24 -9.88 8.14
CA MET A 32 -1.64 -9.21 9.29
C MET A 32 -0.81 -7.99 8.86
N ALA A 33 0.02 -8.12 7.83
CA ALA A 33 0.81 -7.02 7.33
C ALA A 33 -0.09 -5.90 6.81
N GLN A 34 -1.14 -6.21 6.05
CA GLN A 34 -2.06 -5.22 5.52
C GLN A 34 -2.81 -4.48 6.63
N GLN A 35 -3.23 -5.18 7.70
CA GLN A 35 -3.95 -4.58 8.83
C GLN A 35 -3.05 -3.70 9.69
N ASN A 36 -1.79 -4.04 9.83
CA ASN A 36 -0.86 -3.37 10.73
C ASN A 36 0.03 -2.31 10.05
N TYR A 37 0.09 -2.30 8.72
CA TYR A 37 0.92 -1.36 8.00
C TYR A 37 0.45 0.08 8.23
N PRO A 38 1.35 1.01 8.62
CA PRO A 38 0.95 2.37 9.02
C PRO A 38 0.10 3.12 7.98
N LEU A 39 0.29 2.80 6.70
CA LEU A 39 -0.45 3.41 5.59
C LEU A 39 -1.97 3.17 5.67
N ILE A 40 -2.43 2.08 6.31
CA ILE A 40 -3.87 1.80 6.44
C ILE A 40 -4.61 2.91 7.18
N LYS A 41 -3.94 3.59 8.13
CA LYS A 41 -4.50 4.71 8.89
C LYS A 41 -4.85 5.91 8.00
N GLN A 42 -4.23 5.98 6.81
CA GLN A 42 -4.52 7.05 5.84
C GLN A 42 -5.96 6.98 5.32
N ARG A 43 -6.58 5.79 5.29
CA ARG A 43 -7.99 5.63 4.90
C ARG A 43 -8.93 6.46 5.79
N ASP A 44 -8.72 6.41 7.10
CA ASP A 44 -9.55 7.15 8.05
C ASP A 44 -9.30 8.66 7.94
N LEU A 45 -8.05 9.08 7.73
CA LEU A 45 -7.70 10.48 7.52
C LEU A 45 -8.33 11.04 6.23
N ILE A 46 -8.30 10.27 5.14
CA ILE A 46 -8.99 10.64 3.89
C ILE A 46 -10.48 10.82 4.13
N LYS A 47 -11.12 9.87 4.85
CA LYS A 47 -12.55 9.95 5.17
C LYS A 47 -12.88 11.18 6.02
N GLN A 48 -12.09 11.46 7.06
CA GLN A 48 -12.27 12.64 7.92
C GLN A 48 -12.10 13.94 7.14
N THR A 49 -11.02 14.08 6.37
CA THR A 49 -10.76 15.26 5.54
C THR A 49 -11.88 15.49 4.53
N THR A 50 -12.37 14.42 3.90
CA THR A 50 -13.50 14.50 2.98
C THR A 50 -14.77 14.95 3.68
N GLY A 51 -15.04 14.42 4.88
CA GLY A 51 -16.18 14.82 5.70
C GLY A 51 -16.16 16.32 6.01
N TYR A 52 -15.03 16.84 6.50
CA TYR A 52 -14.88 18.26 6.79
C TYR A 52 -15.00 19.14 5.54
N THR A 53 -14.43 18.70 4.41
CA THR A 53 -14.51 19.45 3.15
C THR A 53 -15.94 19.50 2.63
N VAL A 54 -16.66 18.38 2.65
CA VAL A 54 -18.07 18.30 2.21
C VAL A 54 -18.97 19.13 3.14
N ASP A 55 -18.71 19.13 4.45
CA ASP A 55 -19.43 19.98 5.42
C ASP A 55 -19.18 21.46 5.14
N ASN A 56 -17.92 21.85 4.93
CA ASN A 56 -17.56 23.25 4.60
C ASN A 56 -18.23 23.70 3.28
N LEU A 57 -18.25 22.83 2.26
CA LEU A 57 -18.98 23.14 1.02
C LEU A 57 -20.47 23.35 1.27
N SER A 58 -21.07 22.58 2.20
CA SER A 58 -22.47 22.71 2.58
C SER A 58 -22.80 24.10 3.15
N LYS A 59 -21.84 24.67 3.91
CA LYS A 59 -21.99 26.00 4.53
C LYS A 59 -22.05 27.13 3.54
N GLY A 60 -21.74 26.88 2.26
CA GLY A 60 -21.94 27.86 1.17
C GLY A 60 -23.41 28.27 0.97
N PHE A 61 -24.37 27.50 1.48
CA PHE A 61 -25.79 27.87 1.50
C PHE A 61 -26.20 28.63 2.77
N LEU A 62 -25.33 28.80 3.76
CA LEU A 62 -25.63 29.62 4.93
C LEU A 62 -25.51 31.10 4.60
N PRO A 63 -26.23 31.97 5.32
CA PRO A 63 -26.07 33.42 5.17
C PRO A 63 -24.60 33.84 5.37
N GLN A 64 -24.06 34.55 4.41
CA GLN A 64 -22.73 35.13 4.48
C GLN A 64 -22.86 36.57 4.95
N ILE A 65 -22.27 36.86 6.13
CA ILE A 65 -22.37 38.17 6.77
C ILE A 65 -21.01 38.86 6.64
N SER A 66 -21.01 40.08 6.13
CA SER A 66 -19.81 40.92 6.07
C SER A 66 -20.08 42.31 6.58
N PHE A 67 -19.07 42.92 7.21
CA PHE A 67 -19.09 44.29 7.66
C PHE A 67 -18.04 45.10 6.89
N SER A 68 -18.43 46.29 6.42
CA SER A 68 -17.50 47.17 5.75
C SER A 68 -17.69 48.61 6.21
N GLY A 69 -16.59 49.33 6.30
CA GLY A 69 -16.56 50.77 6.61
C GLY A 69 -15.85 51.53 5.49
N GLN A 70 -16.43 52.64 5.06
CA GLN A 70 -15.87 53.46 3.99
C GLN A 70 -15.95 54.95 4.39
N ALA A 71 -14.83 55.66 4.28
CA ALA A 71 -14.77 57.13 4.29
C ALA A 71 -14.23 57.60 2.96
N THR A 72 -14.96 58.47 2.28
CA THR A 72 -14.58 58.95 0.95
C THR A 72 -14.68 60.48 0.91
N TYR A 73 -13.78 61.09 0.15
CA TYR A 73 -13.85 62.51 -0.27
C TYR A 73 -14.02 62.53 -1.78
N GLN A 74 -15.11 63.20 -2.25
CA GLN A 74 -15.48 63.25 -3.65
C GLN A 74 -15.12 64.59 -4.26
N SER A 75 -14.63 64.58 -5.51
CA SER A 75 -14.37 65.83 -6.27
C SER A 75 -15.65 66.62 -6.53
N GLU A 76 -16.77 65.88 -6.75
CA GLU A 76 -18.09 66.43 -7.01
C GLU A 76 -19.16 65.64 -6.25
N VAL A 77 -20.30 66.30 -5.97
CA VAL A 77 -21.43 65.67 -5.28
C VAL A 77 -22.73 65.98 -6.05
N THR A 78 -23.73 65.11 -5.83
CA THR A 78 -25.06 65.34 -6.44
C THR A 78 -25.69 66.61 -5.90
N GLY A 79 -25.97 67.53 -6.75
CA GLY A 79 -26.68 68.80 -6.43
C GLY A 79 -27.86 68.99 -7.41
N VAL A 80 -28.97 69.47 -6.87
CA VAL A 80 -30.15 69.80 -7.66
C VAL A 80 -30.24 71.33 -7.79
N LYS A 81 -30.09 71.83 -9.01
CA LYS A 81 -30.31 73.27 -9.29
C LYS A 81 -31.76 73.45 -9.73
N ILE A 82 -32.56 74.16 -8.91
CA ILE A 82 -33.94 74.52 -9.28
C ILE A 82 -33.92 75.92 -9.87
N PRO A 83 -34.42 76.14 -11.08
CA PRO A 83 -34.41 77.46 -11.72
C PRO A 83 -35.56 78.36 -11.23
N ILE A 84 -35.74 78.42 -9.89
CA ILE A 84 -36.76 79.27 -9.28
C ILE A 84 -36.01 80.21 -8.31
N PRO A 85 -36.14 81.56 -8.46
CA PRO A 85 -35.49 82.50 -7.57
C PRO A 85 -35.90 82.28 -6.12
N GLY A 86 -34.92 82.14 -5.21
CA GLY A 86 -35.16 81.99 -3.79
C GLY A 86 -35.19 80.54 -3.23
N ILE A 87 -35.13 79.52 -4.12
CA ILE A 87 -35.07 78.13 -3.68
C ILE A 87 -33.69 77.56 -4.00
N SER A 88 -32.89 77.24 -2.94
CA SER A 88 -31.65 76.47 -3.09
C SER A 88 -31.75 75.17 -2.28
N ILE A 89 -31.47 74.05 -2.91
CA ILE A 89 -31.29 72.77 -2.20
C ILE A 89 -29.83 72.63 -1.88
N ALA A 90 -29.51 72.54 -0.57
CA ALA A 90 -28.13 72.29 -0.16
C ALA A 90 -27.60 70.95 -0.71
N SER A 91 -26.47 70.99 -1.37
CA SER A 91 -25.81 69.79 -1.84
C SER A 91 -25.26 69.00 -0.63
N VAL A 92 -25.13 67.66 -0.77
CA VAL A 92 -24.45 66.84 0.23
C VAL A 92 -22.98 67.22 0.36
N ASN A 93 -22.35 66.94 1.51
CA ASN A 93 -20.95 67.21 1.70
C ASN A 93 -20.08 66.33 0.79
N LYS A 94 -18.89 66.82 0.45
CA LYS A 94 -17.89 66.05 -0.32
C LYS A 94 -17.31 64.91 0.46
N ASP A 95 -17.26 65.02 1.79
CA ASP A 95 -16.87 63.98 2.75
C ASP A 95 -18.09 63.06 3.03
N GLN A 96 -17.95 61.77 2.78
CA GLN A 96 -18.99 60.79 2.96
C GLN A 96 -18.47 59.62 3.82
N TYR A 97 -19.32 59.13 4.69
CA TYR A 97 -19.01 58.02 5.59
C TYR A 97 -20.12 56.97 5.52
N LYS A 98 -19.74 55.70 5.42
CA LYS A 98 -20.69 54.58 5.39
C LYS A 98 -20.16 53.39 6.18
N PHE A 99 -20.96 52.86 7.07
CA PHE A 99 -20.80 51.56 7.69
C PHE A 99 -21.92 50.65 7.16
N LEU A 100 -21.54 49.52 6.60
CA LEU A 100 -22.46 48.59 5.94
C LEU A 100 -22.34 47.21 6.56
N THR A 101 -23.47 46.56 6.75
CA THR A 101 -23.61 45.14 7.05
C THR A 101 -24.30 44.50 5.85
N ASP A 102 -23.62 43.61 5.18
CA ASP A 102 -24.17 42.87 4.04
C ASP A 102 -24.42 41.41 4.46
N ILE A 103 -25.66 40.96 4.31
CA ILE A 103 -26.07 39.57 4.51
C ILE A 103 -26.49 39.02 3.13
N ASN A 104 -25.72 38.10 2.61
CA ASN A 104 -26.00 37.45 1.33
C ASN A 104 -26.26 35.97 1.56
N GLN A 105 -27.38 35.46 1.07
CA GLN A 105 -27.73 34.04 1.13
C GLN A 105 -27.95 33.50 -0.27
N THR A 106 -27.17 32.49 -0.62
CA THR A 106 -27.35 31.74 -1.86
C THR A 106 -28.57 30.84 -1.72
N VAL A 107 -29.56 30.99 -2.61
CA VAL A 107 -30.75 30.12 -2.71
C VAL A 107 -30.52 29.05 -3.77
N TYR A 108 -29.92 29.45 -4.90
CA TYR A 108 -29.56 28.57 -5.99
C TYR A 108 -28.22 28.99 -6.58
N ASP A 109 -27.27 28.03 -6.61
CA ASP A 109 -25.89 28.26 -7.05
C ASP A 109 -25.57 27.67 -8.44
N GLY A 110 -26.60 27.24 -9.20
CA GLY A 110 -26.41 26.52 -10.46
C GLY A 110 -26.01 25.03 -10.27
N GLY A 111 -26.00 24.53 -9.03
CA GLY A 111 -25.58 23.18 -8.70
C GLY A 111 -24.05 23.04 -8.46
N ILE A 112 -23.33 24.13 -8.27
CA ILE A 112 -21.88 24.14 -8.05
C ILE A 112 -21.53 23.39 -6.77
N ILE A 113 -22.16 23.71 -5.65
CA ILE A 113 -21.90 23.04 -4.36
C ILE A 113 -22.17 21.54 -4.46
N LYS A 114 -23.26 21.14 -5.12
CA LYS A 114 -23.55 19.72 -5.36
C LYS A 114 -22.44 19.05 -6.19
N SER A 115 -22.03 19.66 -7.29
CA SER A 115 -20.97 19.13 -8.17
C SER A 115 -19.61 19.09 -7.46
N GLN A 116 -19.30 20.08 -6.63
CA GLN A 116 -18.07 20.11 -5.82
C GLN A 116 -18.07 19.00 -4.76
N LYS A 117 -19.19 18.74 -4.08
CA LYS A 117 -19.31 17.63 -3.12
C LYS A 117 -19.13 16.28 -3.80
N GLU A 118 -19.78 16.08 -4.96
CA GLU A 118 -19.64 14.85 -5.75
C GLU A 118 -18.16 14.64 -6.17
N LEU A 119 -17.52 15.70 -6.68
CA LEU A 119 -16.11 15.68 -7.07
C LEU A 119 -15.20 15.37 -5.89
N GLN A 120 -15.46 15.95 -4.70
CA GLN A 120 -14.69 15.67 -3.49
C GLN A 120 -14.83 14.21 -3.04
N SER A 121 -16.04 13.64 -3.17
CA SER A 121 -16.26 12.21 -2.87
C SER A 121 -15.51 11.31 -3.86
N LEU A 122 -15.49 11.65 -5.15
CA LEU A 122 -14.73 10.92 -6.17
C LEU A 122 -13.21 11.03 -5.96
N ASN A 123 -12.72 12.21 -5.54
CA ASN A 123 -11.33 12.39 -5.16
C ASN A 123 -10.96 11.51 -3.95
N ALA A 124 -11.83 11.43 -2.95
CA ALA A 124 -11.61 10.58 -1.79
C ALA A 124 -11.57 9.09 -2.18
N GLU A 125 -12.47 8.64 -3.08
CA GLU A 125 -12.44 7.28 -3.61
C GLU A 125 -11.14 6.99 -4.35
N MET A 126 -10.65 7.94 -5.15
CA MET A 126 -9.37 7.82 -5.86
C MET A 126 -8.19 7.73 -4.88
N GLU A 127 -8.14 8.59 -3.85
CA GLU A 127 -7.07 8.54 -2.85
C GLU A 127 -7.10 7.23 -2.04
N GLN A 128 -8.29 6.74 -1.67
CA GLN A 128 -8.43 5.42 -1.03
C GLN A 128 -7.93 4.31 -1.96
N GLN A 129 -8.24 4.38 -3.25
CA GLN A 129 -7.78 3.37 -4.21
C GLN A 129 -6.26 3.41 -4.42
N LYS A 130 -5.61 4.57 -4.30
CA LYS A 130 -4.13 4.68 -4.27
C LYS A 130 -3.55 3.95 -3.05
N VAL A 131 -4.19 4.09 -1.88
CA VAL A 131 -3.79 3.35 -0.68
C VAL A 131 -3.89 1.83 -0.92
N GLU A 132 -4.96 1.35 -1.59
CA GLU A 132 -5.10 -0.07 -1.94
C GLU A 132 -3.97 -0.56 -2.85
N VAL A 133 -3.59 0.24 -3.85
CA VAL A 133 -2.45 -0.08 -4.74
C VAL A 133 -1.15 -0.19 -3.95
N GLU A 134 -0.89 0.75 -3.04
CA GLU A 134 0.33 0.70 -2.21
C GLU A 134 0.32 -0.46 -1.21
N LEU A 135 -0.83 -0.76 -0.59
CA LEU A 135 -0.99 -1.94 0.27
C LEU A 135 -0.82 -3.25 -0.51
N TYR A 136 -1.21 -3.28 -1.79
CA TYR A 136 -1.01 -4.44 -2.63
C TYR A 136 0.48 -4.75 -2.86
N LYS A 137 1.33 -3.72 -2.98
CA LYS A 137 2.79 -3.88 -3.14
C LYS A 137 3.45 -4.56 -1.93
N LEU A 138 2.81 -4.54 -0.75
CA LEU A 138 3.32 -5.27 0.42
C LEU A 138 3.40 -6.77 0.17
N LYS A 139 2.52 -7.33 -0.66
CA LYS A 139 2.53 -8.77 -0.97
C LYS A 139 3.88 -9.21 -1.53
N GLU A 140 4.46 -8.42 -2.43
CA GLU A 140 5.76 -8.73 -3.02
C GLU A 140 6.88 -8.79 -1.96
N ARG A 141 6.88 -7.83 -1.02
CA ARG A 141 7.87 -7.81 0.09
C ARG A 141 7.68 -8.99 1.05
N ILE A 142 6.43 -9.30 1.38
CA ILE A 142 6.12 -10.46 2.23
C ILE A 142 6.51 -11.75 1.54
N ASN A 143 6.27 -11.89 0.22
CA ASN A 143 6.72 -13.04 -0.57
C ASN A 143 8.22 -13.27 -0.44
N GLN A 144 9.02 -12.23 -0.65
CA GLN A 144 10.48 -12.31 -0.59
C GLN A 144 10.96 -12.78 0.79
N LEU A 145 10.41 -12.21 1.87
CA LEU A 145 10.77 -12.59 3.24
C LEU A 145 10.34 -14.02 3.56
N PHE A 146 9.08 -14.35 3.26
CA PHE A 146 8.49 -15.64 3.60
C PHE A 146 9.18 -16.79 2.86
N LEU A 147 9.34 -16.64 1.54
CA LEU A 147 10.02 -17.65 0.72
C LEU A 147 11.53 -17.72 1.02
N GLY A 148 12.14 -16.59 1.40
CA GLY A 148 13.51 -16.56 1.88
C GLY A 148 13.72 -17.41 3.14
N VAL A 149 12.80 -17.35 4.10
CA VAL A 149 12.84 -18.22 5.30
C VAL A 149 12.69 -19.69 4.92
N LEU A 150 11.71 -20.03 4.08
CA LEU A 150 11.52 -21.41 3.61
C LEU A 150 12.76 -21.94 2.87
N PHE A 151 13.42 -21.11 2.08
CA PHE A 151 14.65 -21.49 1.39
C PHE A 151 15.77 -21.80 2.39
N LEU A 152 15.96 -20.99 3.42
CA LEU A 152 16.95 -21.23 4.46
C LEU A 152 16.63 -22.47 5.28
N ASP A 153 15.34 -22.73 5.57
CA ASP A 153 14.90 -23.94 6.26
C ASP A 153 15.27 -25.21 5.47
N GLU A 154 15.07 -25.21 4.15
CA GLU A 154 15.44 -26.35 3.31
C GLU A 154 16.97 -26.49 3.19
N GLN A 155 17.73 -25.39 3.12
CA GLN A 155 19.20 -25.45 3.16
C GLN A 155 19.74 -26.02 4.48
N MET A 156 19.17 -25.62 5.63
CA MET A 156 19.57 -26.18 6.92
C MET A 156 19.37 -27.70 6.98
N LYS A 157 18.22 -28.18 6.52
CA LYS A 157 17.95 -29.64 6.42
C LYS A 157 19.00 -30.34 5.57
N GLN A 158 19.42 -29.75 4.45
CA GLN A 158 20.45 -30.33 3.59
C GLN A 158 21.81 -30.37 4.29
N VAL A 159 22.21 -29.31 5.01
CA VAL A 159 23.45 -29.31 5.78
C VAL A 159 23.44 -30.39 6.88
N ASP A 160 22.30 -30.62 7.53
CA ASP A 160 22.17 -31.69 8.54
C ASP A 160 22.36 -33.11 7.95
N LEU A 161 21.92 -33.32 6.69
CA LEU A 161 22.21 -34.57 5.98
C LEU A 161 23.70 -34.72 5.70
N VAL A 162 24.38 -33.68 5.24
CA VAL A 162 25.85 -33.67 5.04
C VAL A 162 26.58 -33.93 6.33
N LYS A 163 26.19 -33.29 7.46
CA LYS A 163 26.77 -33.56 8.80
C LYS A 163 26.60 -35.00 9.22
N THR A 164 25.45 -35.59 8.89
CA THR A 164 25.20 -37.01 9.20
C THR A 164 26.14 -37.93 8.42
N ASP A 165 26.35 -37.67 7.12
CA ASP A 165 27.28 -38.44 6.29
C ASP A 165 28.74 -38.28 6.75
N LEU A 166 29.14 -37.02 7.08
CA LEU A 166 30.48 -36.73 7.60
C LEU A 166 30.74 -37.43 8.94
N ASN A 167 29.77 -37.41 9.88
CA ASN A 167 29.89 -38.10 11.17
C ASN A 167 30.02 -39.61 10.99
N ASN A 168 29.31 -40.21 10.05
CA ASN A 168 29.45 -41.64 9.73
C ASN A 168 30.82 -41.93 9.13
N GLY A 169 31.35 -41.06 8.26
CA GLY A 169 32.68 -41.16 7.69
C GLY A 169 33.79 -41.04 8.77
N ILE A 170 33.65 -40.07 9.69
CA ILE A 170 34.58 -39.84 10.80
C ILE A 170 34.69 -41.10 11.69
N LYS A 171 33.55 -41.67 12.13
CA LYS A 171 33.55 -42.88 12.98
C LYS A 171 34.31 -44.03 12.31
N ARG A 172 34.19 -44.21 11.01
CA ARG A 172 34.85 -45.29 10.26
C ARG A 172 36.35 -45.02 10.13
N VAL A 173 36.73 -43.84 9.68
CA VAL A 173 38.15 -43.47 9.49
C VAL A 173 38.88 -43.45 10.83
N GLU A 174 38.22 -43.05 11.94
CA GLU A 174 38.78 -43.10 13.29
C GLU A 174 39.12 -44.53 13.70
N ALA A 175 38.22 -45.50 13.47
CA ALA A 175 38.49 -46.92 13.72
C ALA A 175 39.64 -47.45 12.83
N GLN A 176 39.77 -47.01 11.59
CA GLN A 176 40.87 -47.37 10.68
C GLN A 176 42.22 -46.79 11.17
N VAL A 177 42.22 -45.55 11.70
CA VAL A 177 43.42 -44.90 12.27
C VAL A 177 43.87 -45.64 13.53
N ASP A 178 42.93 -46.00 14.41
CA ASP A 178 43.20 -46.73 15.66
C ASP A 178 43.77 -48.13 15.38
N ASN A 179 43.34 -48.75 14.25
CA ASN A 179 43.90 -50.05 13.82
C ASN A 179 45.18 -49.88 12.92
N GLY A 180 45.70 -48.69 12.74
CA GLY A 180 46.91 -48.44 11.94
C GLY A 180 46.74 -48.59 10.45
N VAL A 181 45.50 -48.66 9.92
CA VAL A 181 45.17 -48.90 8.50
C VAL A 181 45.03 -47.58 7.75
N ALA A 182 44.72 -46.44 8.41
CA ALA A 182 44.58 -45.14 7.79
C ALA A 182 45.45 -44.07 8.46
N PHE A 183 45.77 -42.99 7.72
CA PHE A 183 46.53 -41.86 8.25
C PHE A 183 45.62 -40.92 9.07
N LYS A 184 46.15 -40.36 10.15
CA LYS A 184 45.48 -39.36 10.99
C LYS A 184 45.07 -38.11 10.20
N SER A 185 45.75 -37.80 9.11
CA SER A 185 45.39 -36.71 8.17
C SER A 185 44.03 -36.92 7.55
N ASN A 186 43.64 -38.15 7.20
CA ASN A 186 42.33 -38.48 6.67
C ASN A 186 41.19 -38.16 7.68
N LEU A 187 41.41 -38.44 8.93
CA LEU A 187 40.47 -38.10 10.00
C LEU A 187 40.35 -36.59 10.20
N ASN A 188 41.47 -35.89 10.18
CA ASN A 188 41.48 -34.43 10.36
C ASN A 188 40.77 -33.68 9.21
N VAL A 189 40.88 -34.15 7.98
CA VAL A 189 40.16 -33.57 6.82
C VAL A 189 38.66 -33.71 7.01
N LEU A 190 38.14 -34.87 7.42
CA LEU A 190 36.72 -35.06 7.69
C LEU A 190 36.23 -34.20 8.85
N LYS A 191 37.02 -34.10 9.96
CA LYS A 191 36.67 -33.23 11.08
C LYS A 191 36.67 -31.74 10.69
N ALA A 192 37.58 -31.30 9.84
CA ALA A 192 37.61 -29.94 9.32
C ALA A 192 36.35 -29.62 8.47
N GLU A 193 35.94 -30.59 7.63
CA GLU A 193 34.73 -30.40 6.82
C GLU A 193 33.45 -30.38 7.67
N LEU A 194 33.39 -31.16 8.72
CA LEU A 194 32.28 -31.10 9.71
C LEU A 194 32.19 -29.72 10.38
N LEU A 195 33.32 -29.15 10.78
CA LEU A 195 33.34 -27.78 11.35
C LEU A 195 32.89 -26.73 10.35
N LYS A 196 33.21 -26.86 9.05
CA LYS A 196 32.67 -25.97 8.01
C LYS A 196 31.16 -26.12 7.86
N ALA A 197 30.64 -27.35 7.94
CA ALA A 197 29.19 -27.56 7.94
C ALA A 197 28.51 -26.91 9.18
N ASP A 198 29.17 -26.95 10.38
CA ASP A 198 28.68 -26.23 11.55
C ASP A 198 28.69 -24.70 11.35
N GLN A 199 29.75 -24.15 10.78
CA GLN A 199 29.80 -22.72 10.44
C GLN A 199 28.67 -22.33 9.49
N ARG A 200 28.39 -23.17 8.49
CA ARG A 200 27.29 -22.92 7.54
C ARG A 200 25.91 -22.93 8.24
N ILE A 201 25.67 -23.80 9.21
CA ILE A 201 24.44 -23.78 10.01
C ILE A 201 24.30 -22.44 10.76
N ILE A 202 25.37 -21.95 11.41
CA ILE A 202 25.37 -20.66 12.11
C ILE A 202 25.01 -19.50 11.16
N GLU A 203 25.56 -19.48 9.95
CA GLU A 203 25.28 -18.47 8.93
C GLU A 203 23.80 -18.51 8.48
N LEU A 204 23.27 -19.73 8.24
CA LEU A 204 21.89 -19.94 7.83
C LEU A 204 20.91 -19.56 8.94
N GLU A 205 21.15 -19.95 10.19
CA GLU A 205 20.33 -19.59 11.35
C GLU A 205 20.32 -18.07 11.57
N SER A 206 21.47 -17.42 11.49
CA SER A 206 21.56 -15.96 11.62
C SER A 206 20.79 -15.23 10.50
N SER A 207 20.92 -15.71 9.27
CA SER A 207 20.19 -15.16 8.12
C SER A 207 18.69 -15.37 8.26
N ARG A 208 18.28 -16.56 8.68
CA ARG A 208 16.88 -16.90 8.95
C ARG A 208 16.26 -16.00 10.02
N LYS A 209 16.98 -15.83 11.14
CA LYS A 209 16.56 -14.92 12.21
C LYS A 209 16.34 -13.52 11.67
N GLY A 210 17.28 -12.98 10.87
CA GLY A 210 17.13 -11.65 10.27
C GLY A 210 15.87 -11.52 9.41
N LEU A 211 15.53 -12.55 8.62
CA LEU A 211 14.29 -12.54 7.83
C LEU A 211 13.03 -12.63 8.70
N ILE A 212 13.03 -13.44 9.75
CA ILE A 212 11.93 -13.56 10.72
C ILE A 212 11.74 -12.23 11.48
N ASP A 213 12.81 -11.58 11.91
CA ASP A 213 12.74 -10.29 12.60
C ASP A 213 12.12 -9.21 11.69
N VAL A 214 12.53 -9.15 10.43
CA VAL A 214 11.94 -8.22 9.46
C VAL A 214 10.47 -8.56 9.18
N LEU A 215 10.13 -9.84 9.01
CA LEU A 215 8.73 -10.27 8.84
C LEU A 215 7.88 -9.88 10.04
N SER A 216 8.41 -10.06 11.27
CA SER A 216 7.77 -9.65 12.53
C SER A 216 7.40 -8.16 12.54
N LEU A 217 8.28 -7.29 12.02
CA LEU A 217 8.01 -5.86 11.92
C LEU A 217 6.85 -5.57 10.96
N PHE A 218 6.78 -6.25 9.79
CA PHE A 218 5.69 -6.03 8.83
C PHE A 218 4.34 -6.48 9.36
N ILE A 219 4.29 -7.64 10.05
CA ILE A 219 3.04 -8.18 10.60
C ILE A 219 2.69 -7.60 11.98
N ASN A 220 3.60 -6.81 12.58
CA ASN A 220 3.48 -6.24 13.93
C ASN A 220 3.17 -7.30 15.00
N GLN A 221 3.82 -8.44 14.89
CA GLN A 221 3.72 -9.54 15.83
C GLN A 221 5.12 -10.09 16.10
N ASN A 222 5.47 -10.29 17.38
CA ASN A 222 6.73 -10.93 17.72
C ASN A 222 6.69 -12.42 17.32
N LEU A 223 7.52 -12.80 16.35
CA LEU A 223 7.71 -14.18 15.93
C LEU A 223 8.95 -14.76 16.61
N PRO A 224 8.83 -15.86 17.37
CA PRO A 224 9.99 -16.59 17.88
C PRO A 224 10.90 -17.07 16.75
N GLU A 225 12.19 -17.21 17.04
CA GLU A 225 13.17 -17.69 16.04
C GLU A 225 12.81 -19.06 15.43
N ASN A 226 12.18 -19.94 16.22
CA ASN A 226 11.73 -21.27 15.80
C ASN A 226 10.36 -21.29 15.13
N THR A 227 9.80 -20.12 14.76
CA THR A 227 8.52 -20.04 14.04
C THR A 227 8.57 -20.88 12.78
N LYS A 228 7.61 -21.81 12.64
CA LYS A 228 7.45 -22.61 11.44
C LYS A 228 6.56 -21.87 10.44
N LEU A 229 6.99 -21.85 9.21
CA LEU A 229 6.21 -21.34 8.09
C LEU A 229 5.58 -22.51 7.34
N GLU A 230 4.33 -22.31 6.90
CA GLU A 230 3.63 -23.25 6.03
C GLU A 230 4.10 -23.07 4.59
N THR A 231 4.48 -24.16 3.92
CA THR A 231 4.81 -24.08 2.48
C THR A 231 3.54 -23.76 1.70
N PRO A 232 3.48 -22.64 0.97
CA PRO A 232 2.29 -22.25 0.23
C PRO A 232 1.94 -23.27 -0.84
N GLN A 233 0.65 -23.59 -0.96
CA GLN A 233 0.18 -24.38 -2.09
C GLN A 233 0.13 -23.49 -3.32
N ALA A 234 1.05 -23.74 -4.26
CA ALA A 234 1.08 -23.01 -5.50
C ALA A 234 0.02 -23.56 -6.46
N ILE A 235 -0.85 -22.67 -6.92
CA ILE A 235 -1.83 -23.01 -7.96
C ILE A 235 -1.13 -22.95 -9.30
N ALA A 236 -1.24 -24.02 -10.09
CA ALA A 236 -0.72 -24.03 -11.45
C ALA A 236 -1.30 -22.84 -12.26
N PRO A 237 -0.48 -22.06 -12.97
CA PRO A 237 -0.96 -20.93 -13.74
C PRO A 237 -1.94 -21.39 -14.82
N GLY A 238 -3.14 -20.81 -14.83
CA GLY A 238 -4.11 -21.03 -15.92
C GLY A 238 -3.64 -20.31 -17.20
N ILE A 239 -4.01 -20.86 -18.37
CA ILE A 239 -3.54 -20.41 -19.70
C ILE A 239 -3.90 -18.96 -20.04
N ALA A 240 -4.88 -18.35 -19.35
CA ALA A 240 -5.22 -16.93 -19.48
C ALA A 240 -5.75 -16.41 -18.13
N ALA A 241 -4.88 -15.83 -17.33
CA ALA A 241 -5.35 -15.19 -16.12
C ALA A 241 -5.91 -13.80 -16.45
N GLU A 242 -7.19 -13.58 -16.16
CA GLU A 242 -7.74 -12.22 -16.10
C GLU A 242 -6.96 -11.43 -15.04
N ILE A 243 -6.49 -10.23 -15.42
CA ILE A 243 -5.74 -9.36 -14.51
C ILE A 243 -6.74 -8.70 -13.56
N GLN A 244 -6.59 -8.96 -12.24
CA GLN A 244 -7.47 -8.43 -11.18
C GLN A 244 -6.72 -7.50 -10.23
N ARG A 245 -5.83 -6.69 -10.78
CA ARG A 245 -4.98 -5.76 -10.03
C ARG A 245 -5.75 -4.53 -9.55
N PRO A 246 -5.49 -4.02 -8.33
CA PRO A 246 -6.15 -2.82 -7.80
C PRO A 246 -5.87 -1.56 -8.63
N GLU A 247 -4.78 -1.51 -9.40
CA GLU A 247 -4.46 -0.43 -10.33
C GLU A 247 -5.54 -0.24 -11.40
N LEU A 248 -6.19 -1.33 -11.86
CA LEU A 248 -7.28 -1.21 -12.84
C LEU A 248 -8.48 -0.45 -12.27
N LYS A 249 -8.77 -0.68 -10.98
CA LYS A 249 -9.81 0.07 -10.27
C LYS A 249 -9.40 1.53 -10.06
N LEU A 250 -8.12 1.79 -9.79
CA LEU A 250 -7.60 3.15 -9.70
C LEU A 250 -7.82 3.92 -11.01
N TYR A 251 -7.46 3.35 -12.18
CA TYR A 251 -7.70 4.00 -13.47
C TYR A 251 -9.19 4.25 -13.72
N SER A 252 -10.06 3.30 -13.39
CA SER A 252 -11.51 3.49 -13.53
C SER A 252 -12.05 4.61 -12.62
N THR A 253 -11.52 4.74 -11.41
CA THR A 253 -11.90 5.80 -10.47
C THR A 253 -11.37 7.17 -10.93
N GLN A 254 -10.18 7.22 -11.51
CA GLN A 254 -9.65 8.44 -12.14
C GLN A 254 -10.53 8.91 -13.30
N GLN A 255 -11.00 7.99 -14.16
CA GLN A 255 -11.95 8.30 -15.23
C GLN A 255 -13.26 8.89 -14.68
N LYS A 256 -13.81 8.30 -13.60
CA LYS A 256 -15.02 8.83 -12.94
C LYS A 256 -14.80 10.23 -12.38
N MET A 257 -13.65 10.47 -11.74
CA MET A 257 -13.29 11.79 -11.19
C MET A 257 -13.20 12.84 -12.28
N LEU A 258 -12.55 12.54 -13.41
CA LEU A 258 -12.52 13.40 -14.58
C LEU A 258 -13.94 13.65 -15.14
N GLY A 259 -14.79 12.62 -15.17
CA GLY A 259 -16.21 12.76 -15.49
C GLY A 259 -16.97 13.72 -14.56
N GLY A 260 -16.65 13.72 -13.26
CA GLY A 260 -17.20 14.67 -12.29
C GLY A 260 -16.82 16.14 -12.58
N GLN A 261 -15.63 16.38 -13.14
CA GLN A 261 -15.21 17.73 -13.54
C GLN A 261 -16.07 18.32 -14.66
N PHE A 262 -16.59 17.50 -15.60
CA PHE A 262 -17.53 17.98 -16.62
C PHE A 262 -18.78 18.61 -16.00
N LYS A 263 -19.34 17.94 -14.97
CA LYS A 263 -20.55 18.44 -14.27
C LYS A 263 -20.26 19.78 -13.58
N LEU A 264 -19.07 19.93 -13.01
CA LEU A 264 -18.68 21.18 -12.35
C LEU A 264 -18.55 22.33 -13.35
N ILE A 265 -17.95 22.09 -14.54
CA ILE A 265 -17.87 23.09 -15.63
C ILE A 265 -19.26 23.51 -16.04
N ASP A 266 -20.20 22.55 -16.25
CA ASP A 266 -21.57 22.85 -16.62
C ASP A 266 -22.31 23.65 -15.53
N SER A 267 -22.09 23.32 -14.26
CA SER A 267 -22.72 23.99 -13.14
C SER A 267 -22.25 25.44 -12.98
N ARG A 268 -20.97 25.73 -13.26
CA ARG A 268 -20.41 27.10 -13.19
C ARG A 268 -21.09 28.07 -14.16
N ASN A 269 -21.58 27.57 -15.30
CA ASN A 269 -22.18 28.36 -16.38
C ASN A 269 -23.70 28.53 -16.25
N LYS A 270 -24.31 28.01 -15.17
CA LYS A 270 -25.73 28.18 -14.88
C LYS A 270 -26.00 29.47 -14.12
N PRO A 271 -27.23 30.05 -14.24
CA PRO A 271 -27.61 31.19 -13.44
C PRO A 271 -27.60 30.87 -11.97
N LYS A 272 -27.37 31.89 -11.12
CA LYS A 272 -27.37 31.83 -9.67
C LYS A 272 -28.39 32.80 -9.13
N ALA A 273 -29.08 32.41 -8.04
CA ALA A 273 -30.04 33.26 -7.37
C ALA A 273 -29.76 33.31 -5.88
N GLY A 274 -29.89 34.49 -5.30
CA GLY A 274 -29.70 34.69 -3.86
C GLY A 274 -30.59 35.81 -3.33
N ILE A 275 -30.74 35.84 -2.03
CA ILE A 275 -31.38 36.91 -1.28
C ILE A 275 -30.28 37.73 -0.64
N PHE A 276 -30.45 39.05 -0.61
CA PHE A 276 -29.56 39.93 0.09
C PHE A 276 -30.32 40.90 1.01
N LEU A 277 -29.69 41.22 2.12
CA LEU A 277 -30.08 42.27 3.01
C LEU A 277 -28.83 43.11 3.32
N GLN A 278 -28.86 44.39 2.99
CA GLN A 278 -27.83 45.36 3.32
C GLN A 278 -28.42 46.34 4.29
N GLY A 279 -27.84 46.45 5.49
CA GLY A 279 -28.14 47.47 6.47
C GLY A 279 -26.94 48.43 6.62
N GLY A 280 -27.18 49.67 6.85
CA GLY A 280 -26.09 50.63 7.00
C GLY A 280 -26.42 51.87 7.85
N TYR A 281 -25.33 52.53 8.28
CA TYR A 281 -25.36 53.87 8.89
C TYR A 281 -24.36 54.74 8.19
N GLY A 282 -24.82 55.88 7.63
CA GLY A 282 -23.91 56.69 6.84
C GLY A 282 -24.38 58.11 6.64
N LYS A 283 -23.46 58.94 6.15
CA LYS A 283 -23.71 60.35 5.76
C LYS A 283 -23.22 60.51 4.32
N PRO A 284 -24.11 60.74 3.36
CA PRO A 284 -25.58 60.66 3.49
C PRO A 284 -26.02 59.21 3.65
N GLY A 285 -27.21 58.98 4.21
CA GLY A 285 -27.91 57.71 4.21
C GLY A 285 -28.39 57.33 2.80
N LEU A 286 -29.53 56.60 2.67
CA LEU A 286 -30.11 56.26 1.37
C LEU A 286 -30.69 57.49 0.68
N ASN A 287 -31.21 58.45 1.43
CA ASN A 287 -31.69 59.72 0.89
C ASN A 287 -30.52 60.67 0.66
N LEU A 288 -30.07 60.77 -0.57
CA LEU A 288 -28.96 61.61 -1.02
C LEU A 288 -29.21 63.14 -0.88
N LEU A 289 -30.45 63.54 -0.61
CA LEU A 289 -30.79 64.95 -0.38
C LEU A 289 -30.66 65.40 1.08
N LYS A 290 -30.46 64.43 2.00
CA LYS A 290 -30.25 64.71 3.42
C LYS A 290 -28.79 64.53 3.79
N ASN A 291 -28.14 65.61 4.17
CA ASN A 291 -26.73 65.66 4.57
C ASN A 291 -26.55 65.37 6.08
N GLU A 292 -27.14 64.27 6.52
CA GLU A 292 -27.11 63.83 7.92
C GLU A 292 -26.78 62.32 8.03
N PHE A 293 -26.31 61.87 9.18
CA PHE A 293 -26.16 60.45 9.43
C PHE A 293 -27.53 59.81 9.60
N ALA A 294 -27.79 58.75 8.87
CA ALA A 294 -29.06 58.03 8.94
C ALA A 294 -28.84 56.51 8.81
N PHE A 295 -29.68 55.74 9.52
CA PHE A 295 -29.81 54.32 9.29
C PHE A 295 -30.64 54.06 8.03
N PHE A 296 -30.23 53.02 7.30
CA PHE A 296 -30.95 52.55 6.13
C PHE A 296 -30.81 51.07 5.94
N TYR A 297 -31.70 50.44 5.19
CA TYR A 297 -31.59 49.10 4.69
C TYR A 297 -32.07 48.98 3.27
N THR A 298 -31.52 47.97 2.59
CA THR A 298 -31.99 47.54 1.25
C THR A 298 -32.04 46.01 1.23
N THR A 299 -33.14 45.45 0.82
CA THR A 299 -33.30 44.00 0.69
C THR A 299 -33.88 43.65 -0.66
N GLY A 300 -33.57 42.45 -1.13
CA GLY A 300 -34.09 42.01 -2.44
C GLY A 300 -33.54 40.64 -2.86
N VAL A 301 -33.93 40.26 -4.07
CA VAL A 301 -33.46 39.07 -4.77
C VAL A 301 -32.44 39.52 -5.82
N ARG A 302 -31.32 38.77 -5.87
CA ARG A 302 -30.26 39.00 -6.86
C ARG A 302 -30.16 37.79 -7.78
N LEU A 303 -30.34 37.98 -9.07
CA LEU A 303 -30.06 37.00 -10.11
C LEU A 303 -28.72 37.34 -10.77
N ASN A 304 -27.81 36.41 -10.86
CA ASN A 304 -26.52 36.59 -11.50
C ASN A 304 -26.31 35.46 -12.52
N TRP A 305 -26.05 35.83 -13.76
CA TRP A 305 -25.70 34.89 -14.83
C TRP A 305 -24.53 35.45 -15.63
N SER A 306 -23.37 34.78 -15.52
CA SER A 306 -22.16 35.16 -16.22
C SER A 306 -21.99 34.30 -17.48
N PHE A 307 -21.87 34.95 -18.62
CA PHE A 307 -21.69 34.29 -19.92
C PHE A 307 -20.20 34.08 -20.27
N GLY A 308 -19.27 34.72 -19.55
CA GLY A 308 -17.83 34.61 -19.80
C GLY A 308 -17.29 33.20 -19.79
N GLY A 309 -17.81 32.34 -18.87
CA GLY A 309 -17.43 30.93 -18.80
C GLY A 309 -17.83 30.11 -20.03
N LEU A 310 -18.83 30.54 -20.80
CA LEU A 310 -19.23 29.84 -22.02
C LEU A 310 -18.15 29.90 -23.11
N TYR A 311 -17.33 30.97 -23.10
CA TYR A 311 -16.24 31.11 -24.08
C TYR A 311 -15.16 30.06 -23.92
N THR A 312 -14.86 29.62 -22.69
CA THR A 312 -13.83 28.66 -22.37
C THR A 312 -14.35 27.23 -22.20
N GLN A 313 -15.65 27.06 -21.95
CA GLN A 313 -16.30 25.78 -21.61
C GLN A 313 -15.92 24.64 -22.56
N LYS A 314 -15.95 24.92 -23.91
CA LYS A 314 -15.62 23.90 -24.90
C LYS A 314 -14.18 23.42 -24.78
N ASN A 315 -13.24 24.33 -24.56
CA ASN A 315 -11.82 23.98 -24.42
C ASN A 315 -11.55 23.33 -23.08
N GLU A 316 -12.18 23.75 -21.96
CA GLU A 316 -12.10 23.11 -20.67
C GLU A 316 -12.57 21.66 -20.74
N LYS A 317 -13.70 21.38 -21.43
CA LYS A 317 -14.17 20.01 -21.66
C LYS A 317 -13.19 19.18 -22.50
N LYS A 318 -12.61 19.76 -23.56
CA LYS A 318 -11.59 19.09 -24.37
C LYS A 318 -10.32 18.74 -23.55
N ILE A 319 -9.92 19.60 -22.64
CA ILE A 319 -8.78 19.33 -21.73
C ILE A 319 -9.08 18.09 -20.89
N ILE A 320 -10.31 17.96 -20.37
CA ILE A 320 -10.71 16.77 -19.61
C ILE A 320 -10.72 15.52 -20.52
N GLU A 321 -11.24 15.61 -21.74
CA GLU A 321 -11.21 14.50 -22.71
C GLU A 321 -9.78 14.03 -23.01
N VAL A 322 -8.83 14.98 -23.18
CA VAL A 322 -7.41 14.65 -23.34
C VAL A 322 -6.85 13.99 -22.08
N SER A 323 -7.23 14.49 -20.91
CA SER A 323 -6.84 13.88 -19.63
C SER A 323 -7.38 12.44 -19.47
N GLN A 324 -8.62 12.20 -19.90
CA GLN A 324 -9.22 10.85 -19.92
C GLN A 324 -8.45 9.91 -20.86
N LYS A 325 -8.10 10.37 -22.06
CA LYS A 325 -7.25 9.60 -22.99
C LYS A 325 -5.86 9.30 -22.40
N THR A 326 -5.30 10.25 -21.63
CA THR A 326 -4.04 10.01 -20.93
C THR A 326 -4.17 8.88 -19.91
N VAL A 327 -5.27 8.81 -19.15
CA VAL A 327 -5.54 7.71 -18.22
C VAL A 327 -5.71 6.39 -18.97
N ASP A 328 -6.37 6.38 -20.14
CA ASP A 328 -6.51 5.17 -20.98
C ASP A 328 -5.14 4.67 -21.44
N ILE A 329 -4.26 5.56 -21.92
CA ILE A 329 -2.89 5.21 -22.30
C ILE A 329 -2.11 4.64 -21.09
N GLN A 330 -2.22 5.24 -19.90
CA GLN A 330 -1.58 4.73 -18.69
C GLN A 330 -2.07 3.33 -18.36
N LYS A 331 -3.37 3.05 -18.50
CA LYS A 331 -3.95 1.72 -18.33
C LYS A 331 -3.41 0.73 -19.37
N GLU A 332 -3.29 1.12 -20.63
CA GLU A 332 -2.73 0.28 -21.70
C GLU A 332 -1.27 -0.07 -21.41
N VAL A 333 -0.45 0.91 -21.00
CA VAL A 333 0.95 0.69 -20.61
C VAL A 333 1.04 -0.25 -19.40
N PHE A 334 0.17 -0.06 -18.39
CA PHE A 334 0.11 -0.97 -17.24
C PHE A 334 -0.23 -2.41 -17.66
N LEU A 335 -1.24 -2.59 -18.52
CA LEU A 335 -1.62 -3.92 -19.03
C LEU A 335 -0.51 -4.55 -19.88
N LEU A 336 0.17 -3.79 -20.72
CA LEU A 336 1.32 -4.27 -21.50
C LEU A 336 2.45 -4.77 -20.58
N ASN A 337 2.82 -3.97 -19.59
CA ASN A 337 3.87 -4.33 -18.64
C ASN A 337 3.47 -5.57 -17.81
N THR A 338 2.23 -5.63 -17.33
CA THR A 338 1.72 -6.77 -16.57
C THR A 338 1.72 -8.05 -17.42
N ASN A 339 1.25 -7.97 -18.66
CA ASN A 339 1.26 -9.13 -19.58
C ASN A 339 2.69 -9.56 -19.92
N THR A 340 3.62 -8.62 -20.07
CA THR A 340 5.04 -8.93 -20.29
C THR A 340 5.63 -9.68 -19.11
N GLN A 341 5.38 -9.21 -17.88
CA GLN A 341 5.81 -9.88 -16.66
C GLN A 341 5.18 -11.27 -16.50
N LEU A 342 3.88 -11.42 -16.80
CA LEU A 342 3.22 -12.74 -16.77
C LEU A 342 3.84 -13.71 -17.75
N LYS A 343 4.17 -13.28 -18.97
CA LYS A 343 4.85 -14.13 -19.97
C LYS A 343 6.25 -14.52 -19.51
N GLN A 344 7.00 -13.61 -18.90
CA GLN A 344 8.32 -13.89 -18.32
C GLN A 344 8.22 -14.95 -17.21
N GLN A 345 7.23 -14.82 -16.31
CA GLN A 345 7.01 -15.80 -15.25
C GLN A 345 6.64 -17.18 -15.82
N LEU A 346 5.79 -17.24 -16.84
CA LEU A 346 5.46 -18.52 -17.49
C LEU A 346 6.69 -19.21 -18.11
N SER A 347 7.57 -18.45 -18.76
CA SER A 347 8.82 -18.98 -19.30
C SER A 347 9.76 -19.47 -18.19
N GLU A 348 9.82 -18.74 -17.07
CA GLU A 348 10.61 -19.13 -15.91
C GLU A 348 10.10 -20.44 -15.28
N LEU A 349 8.77 -20.57 -15.17
CA LEU A 349 8.12 -21.80 -14.67
C LEU A 349 8.47 -23.03 -15.53
N ASP A 350 8.36 -22.94 -16.86
CA ASP A 350 8.72 -24.03 -17.78
C ASP A 350 10.19 -24.42 -17.65
N LYS A 351 11.08 -23.42 -17.59
CA LYS A 351 12.51 -23.64 -17.36
C LYS A 351 12.77 -24.38 -16.06
N LEU A 352 12.20 -23.90 -14.94
CA LEU A 352 12.45 -24.45 -13.62
C LEU A 352 11.89 -25.87 -13.47
N GLN A 353 10.74 -26.17 -14.07
CA GLN A 353 10.21 -27.54 -14.09
C GLN A 353 11.16 -28.52 -14.80
N LYS A 354 11.77 -28.12 -15.92
CA LYS A 354 12.75 -28.93 -16.65
C LYS A 354 14.04 -29.11 -15.86
N LEU A 355 14.52 -28.04 -15.20
CA LEU A 355 15.73 -28.10 -14.34
C LEU A 355 15.52 -29.04 -13.15
N ILE A 356 14.37 -28.97 -12.47
CA ILE A 356 14.04 -29.84 -11.34
C ILE A 356 14.01 -31.31 -11.76
N ALA A 357 13.46 -31.62 -12.95
CA ALA A 357 13.48 -32.98 -13.47
C ALA A 357 14.93 -33.48 -13.71
N SER A 358 15.78 -32.64 -14.32
CA SER A 358 17.19 -32.96 -14.53
C SER A 358 17.99 -33.07 -13.21
N ASP A 359 17.71 -32.20 -12.23
CA ASP A 359 18.35 -32.27 -10.91
C ASP A 359 18.07 -33.61 -10.23
N GLY A 360 16.84 -34.13 -10.33
CA GLY A 360 16.50 -35.45 -9.80
C GLY A 360 17.39 -36.57 -10.38
N GLU A 361 17.56 -36.60 -11.70
CA GLU A 361 18.43 -37.57 -12.38
C GLU A 361 19.91 -37.42 -11.97
N ILE A 362 20.39 -36.17 -11.87
CA ILE A 362 21.76 -35.87 -11.41
C ILE A 362 21.98 -36.36 -10.00
N ILE A 363 21.05 -36.12 -9.07
CA ILE A 363 21.13 -36.55 -7.69
C ILE A 363 21.17 -38.08 -7.61
N ASP A 364 20.31 -38.79 -8.34
CA ASP A 364 20.30 -40.25 -8.34
C ASP A 364 21.65 -40.83 -8.80
N LEU A 365 22.29 -40.22 -9.80
CA LEU A 365 23.62 -40.60 -10.24
C LEU A 365 24.69 -40.28 -9.19
N ARG A 366 24.64 -39.10 -8.56
CA ARG A 366 25.58 -38.69 -7.53
C ARG A 366 25.50 -39.55 -6.28
N ILE A 367 24.30 -39.97 -5.85
CA ILE A 367 24.12 -40.93 -4.74
C ILE A 367 24.85 -42.21 -5.04
N LYS A 368 24.67 -42.82 -6.23
CA LYS A 368 25.34 -44.06 -6.63
C LYS A 368 26.88 -43.95 -6.61
N VAL A 369 27.41 -42.80 -7.10
CA VAL A 369 28.86 -42.52 -7.09
C VAL A 369 29.37 -42.36 -5.65
N LYS A 370 28.67 -41.59 -4.81
CA LYS A 370 29.03 -41.42 -3.39
C LYS A 370 29.00 -42.74 -2.64
N ASP A 371 27.98 -43.60 -2.86
CA ASP A 371 27.88 -44.90 -2.20
C ASP A 371 28.99 -45.84 -2.63
N ALA A 372 29.38 -45.84 -3.90
CA ALA A 372 30.57 -46.57 -4.37
C ALA A 372 31.85 -46.03 -3.76
N ALA A 373 32.04 -44.71 -3.70
CA ALA A 373 33.21 -44.08 -3.06
C ALA A 373 33.27 -44.38 -1.59
N LYS A 374 32.12 -44.44 -0.89
CA LYS A 374 32.01 -44.82 0.52
C LYS A 374 32.52 -46.24 0.74
N ALA A 375 32.09 -47.21 -0.06
CA ALA A 375 32.54 -48.60 0.01
C ALA A 375 34.06 -48.72 -0.28
N GLN A 376 34.58 -47.93 -1.25
CA GLN A 376 36.01 -47.89 -1.56
C GLN A 376 36.84 -47.32 -0.40
N LEU A 377 36.35 -46.28 0.28
CA LEU A 377 36.97 -45.70 1.45
C LEU A 377 37.00 -46.73 2.61
N GLU A 378 35.90 -47.47 2.81
CA GLU A 378 35.80 -48.48 3.83
C GLU A 378 36.83 -49.63 3.62
N ASN A 379 37.15 -49.91 2.37
CA ASN A 379 38.16 -50.95 2.01
C ASN A 379 39.57 -50.37 1.81
N GLY A 380 39.79 -49.10 2.10
CA GLY A 380 41.11 -48.45 1.99
C GLY A 380 41.59 -48.23 0.56
N VAL A 381 40.71 -48.33 -0.44
CA VAL A 381 41.03 -48.18 -1.86
C VAL A 381 41.21 -46.71 -2.27
N ILE A 382 40.45 -45.81 -1.66
CA ILE A 382 40.54 -44.36 -1.90
C ILE A 382 40.82 -43.59 -0.62
N THR A 383 41.25 -42.30 -0.78
CA THR A 383 41.50 -41.41 0.33
C THR A 383 40.23 -40.77 0.86
N ALA A 384 40.26 -40.19 2.07
CA ALA A 384 39.17 -39.39 2.59
C ALA A 384 38.88 -38.15 1.74
N ASN A 385 39.89 -37.56 1.07
CA ASN A 385 39.69 -36.45 0.12
C ASN A 385 38.90 -36.87 -1.11
N ASP A 386 39.15 -38.08 -1.63
CA ASP A 386 38.39 -38.58 -2.82
C ASP A 386 36.92 -38.82 -2.43
N TYR A 387 36.67 -39.36 -1.24
CA TYR A 387 35.31 -39.53 -0.73
C TYR A 387 34.61 -38.16 -0.50
N LEU A 388 35.29 -37.20 0.11
CA LEU A 388 34.74 -35.84 0.32
C LEU A 388 34.38 -35.14 -0.98
N ARG A 389 35.16 -35.35 -2.03
CA ARG A 389 34.82 -34.80 -3.36
C ARG A 389 33.46 -35.27 -3.84
N GLU A 390 33.12 -36.54 -3.65
CA GLU A 390 31.83 -37.10 -4.08
C GLU A 390 30.69 -36.69 -3.11
N VAL A 391 30.94 -36.59 -1.82
CA VAL A 391 29.98 -36.00 -0.83
C VAL A 391 29.65 -34.57 -1.22
N ASN A 392 30.63 -33.73 -1.50
CA ASN A 392 30.42 -32.36 -1.88
C ASN A 392 29.71 -32.21 -3.25
N ALA A 393 29.99 -33.14 -4.18
CA ALA A 393 29.31 -33.16 -5.49
C ALA A 393 27.81 -33.53 -5.38
N GLU A 394 27.46 -34.46 -4.49
CA GLU A 394 26.06 -34.74 -4.18
C GLU A 394 25.40 -33.57 -3.44
N ASP A 395 26.06 -32.99 -2.43
CA ASP A 395 25.54 -31.83 -1.72
C ASP A 395 25.24 -30.67 -2.66
N GLN A 396 26.15 -30.36 -3.59
CA GLN A 396 25.93 -29.32 -4.59
C GLN A 396 24.74 -29.61 -5.51
N ALA A 397 24.55 -30.87 -5.92
CA ALA A 397 23.40 -31.25 -6.74
C ALA A 397 22.07 -31.07 -5.95
N ARG A 398 22.02 -31.47 -4.69
CA ARG A 398 20.87 -31.27 -3.81
C ARG A 398 20.57 -29.79 -3.54
N GLN A 399 21.60 -28.97 -3.36
CA GLN A 399 21.43 -27.52 -3.22
C GLN A 399 20.86 -26.87 -4.47
N SER A 400 21.28 -27.35 -5.65
CA SER A 400 20.70 -26.89 -6.93
C SER A 400 19.20 -27.22 -6.99
N LEU A 401 18.81 -28.44 -6.64
CA LEU A 401 17.40 -28.86 -6.58
C LEU A 401 16.59 -27.99 -5.61
N ILE A 402 17.07 -27.76 -4.39
CA ILE A 402 16.40 -26.90 -3.39
C ILE A 402 16.24 -25.48 -3.96
N THR A 403 17.28 -24.94 -4.58
CA THR A 403 17.24 -23.62 -5.21
C THR A 403 16.18 -23.55 -6.29
N HIS A 404 16.16 -24.51 -7.22
CA HIS A 404 15.18 -24.53 -8.31
C HIS A 404 13.75 -24.77 -7.81
N GLN A 405 13.54 -25.59 -6.78
CA GLN A 405 12.22 -25.81 -6.17
C GLN A 405 11.67 -24.53 -5.53
N VAL A 406 12.50 -23.79 -4.75
CA VAL A 406 12.07 -22.55 -4.14
C VAL A 406 11.87 -21.45 -5.18
N GLN A 407 12.72 -21.38 -6.22
CA GLN A 407 12.51 -20.46 -7.34
C GLN A 407 11.22 -20.78 -8.10
N LEU A 408 10.88 -22.06 -8.29
CA LEU A 408 9.61 -22.46 -8.89
C LEU A 408 8.42 -21.97 -8.07
N LEU A 409 8.45 -22.20 -6.76
CA LEU A 409 7.42 -21.71 -5.86
C LEU A 409 7.32 -20.18 -5.89
N GLN A 410 8.45 -19.48 -5.89
CA GLN A 410 8.51 -18.03 -6.03
C GLN A 410 7.92 -17.54 -7.35
N ALA A 411 8.25 -18.18 -8.46
CA ALA A 411 7.71 -17.82 -9.78
C ALA A 411 6.19 -18.03 -9.84
N GLN A 412 5.66 -19.09 -9.22
CA GLN A 412 4.22 -19.36 -9.11
C GLN A 412 3.50 -18.30 -8.29
N ILE A 413 4.03 -17.94 -7.11
CA ILE A 413 3.47 -16.91 -6.24
C ILE A 413 3.58 -15.53 -6.90
N ASN A 414 4.69 -15.24 -7.58
CA ASN A 414 4.86 -14.00 -8.34
C ASN A 414 3.83 -13.92 -9.49
N TYR A 415 3.58 -15.00 -10.20
CA TYR A 415 2.56 -15.05 -11.24
C TYR A 415 1.17 -14.71 -10.67
N GLN A 416 0.80 -15.28 -9.53
CA GLN A 416 -0.46 -14.98 -8.83
C GLN A 416 -0.51 -13.50 -8.39
N THR A 417 0.56 -13.00 -7.80
CA THR A 417 0.66 -11.59 -7.35
C THR A 417 0.58 -10.63 -8.55
N ILE A 418 1.26 -10.92 -9.66
CA ILE A 418 1.24 -10.08 -10.87
C ILE A 418 -0.14 -10.09 -11.53
N SER A 419 -0.82 -11.25 -11.56
CA SER A 419 -2.18 -11.35 -12.14
C SER A 419 -3.26 -10.75 -11.24
N GLY A 420 -3.01 -10.60 -9.94
CA GLY A 420 -4.01 -10.15 -8.97
C GLY A 420 -4.91 -11.26 -8.44
N LYS A 421 -4.68 -12.53 -8.81
CA LYS A 421 -5.41 -13.67 -8.26
C LYS A 421 -4.87 -14.04 -6.89
N GLN A 422 -5.77 -14.32 -5.98
CA GLN A 422 -5.47 -14.83 -4.64
C GLN A 422 -5.62 -16.34 -4.61
#